data_15dbad9c2f056c162ed8c1a2fbf67f20
#
_entry.id   15dbad9c2f056c162ed8c1a2fbf67f20
#
_cell.length_a   1.000
_cell.length_b   1.000
_cell.length_c   1.000
_cell.angle_alpha   90.00
_cell.angle_beta   90.00
_cell.angle_gamma   90.00
#
_symmetry.space_group_name_H-M   'P 1'
#
loop_
_entity.id
_entity.type
_entity.pdbx_description
1 polymer ?
#
loop_
_entity_poly.entity_id
_entity_poly.type
_entity_poly.pdbx_seq_one_letter_code
_entity_poly.pdbx_strand_id
1 'polypeptide(L)' 'MIKLEAWPEGNYSPHDKPYPRGEIIIGGNTVGHGYYKMPEKTKEDFSTDENGIRWFRTGDIGMMDENGQLVIIGKR' A
#
# COMPACT_ATOMS: atom_id res chain seq x y z
N MET A 1 1.24 -10.15 -0.46
CA MET A 1 0.03 -9.56 -1.02
C MET A 1 0.19 -8.05 -1.14
N ILE A 2 -0.41 -7.48 -2.16
CA ILE A 2 -0.37 -6.04 -2.40
C ILE A 2 -1.79 -5.55 -2.64
N LYS A 3 -2.13 -4.41 -2.06
CA LYS A 3 -3.40 -3.76 -2.35
C LYS A 3 -3.20 -2.25 -2.45
N LEU A 4 -4.17 -1.57 -3.03
CA LEU A 4 -4.21 -0.12 -3.08
C LEU A 4 -5.27 0.36 -2.09
N GLU A 5 -4.94 1.39 -1.33
CA GLU A 5 -5.86 1.97 -0.36
C GLU A 5 -6.12 3.43 -0.72
N ALA A 6 -7.36 3.85 -0.58
CA ALA A 6 -7.74 5.21 -0.91
C ALA A 6 -6.95 6.22 -0.07
N TRP A 7 -6.55 7.31 -0.71
CA TRP A 7 -5.94 8.46 -0.05
C TRP A 7 -6.68 9.71 -0.50
N PRO A 8 -7.77 10.05 0.19
CA PRO A 8 -8.65 11.14 -0.25
C PRO A 8 -7.96 12.50 -0.33
N GLU A 9 -7.03 12.76 0.56
CA GLU A 9 -6.32 14.04 0.57
C GLU A 9 -5.56 14.30 -0.73
N GLY A 10 -5.11 13.21 -1.38
CA GLY A 10 -4.42 13.29 -2.66
C GLY A 10 -5.32 13.01 -3.85
N ASN A 11 -6.60 12.78 -3.61
CA ASN A 11 -7.58 12.44 -4.66
C ASN A 11 -7.28 11.12 -5.35
N TYR A 12 -6.78 10.13 -4.60
CA TYR A 12 -6.52 8.80 -5.13
C TYR A 12 -7.51 7.81 -4.56
N SER A 13 -8.03 6.92 -5.41
CA SER A 13 -8.95 5.89 -4.99
C SER A 13 -8.78 4.64 -5.85
N PRO A 14 -8.93 3.43 -5.24
CA PRO A 14 -8.96 2.19 -6.02
C PRO A 14 -10.11 2.12 -7.02
N HIS A 15 -11.09 3.00 -6.88
CA HIS A 15 -12.23 3.09 -7.80
C HIS A 15 -12.01 4.13 -8.90
N ASP A 16 -10.83 4.74 -8.96
CA ASP A 16 -10.53 5.75 -9.97
C ASP A 16 -10.57 5.15 -11.38
N LYS A 17 -10.99 6.01 -12.30
CA LYS A 17 -11.01 5.67 -13.73
C LYS A 17 -9.97 6.52 -14.44
N PRO A 18 -9.31 6.00 -15.46
CA PRO A 18 -9.51 4.67 -16.06
C PRO A 18 -8.83 3.54 -15.28
N TYR A 19 -7.98 3.84 -14.31
CA TYR A 19 -7.24 2.82 -13.57
C TYR A 19 -7.31 3.05 -12.07
N PRO A 20 -7.34 1.96 -11.28
CA PRO A 20 -7.27 2.09 -9.81
C PRO A 20 -5.98 2.77 -9.36
N ARG A 21 -6.08 3.65 -8.37
CA ARG A 21 -4.94 4.36 -7.78
C ARG A 21 -5.07 4.37 -6.26
N GLY A 22 -3.95 4.50 -5.60
CA GLY A 22 -3.97 4.61 -4.15
C GLY A 22 -2.62 4.35 -3.53
N GLU A 23 -2.57 4.41 -2.22
CA GLU A 23 -1.36 4.08 -1.49
C GLU A 23 -1.09 2.58 -1.58
N ILE A 24 0.15 2.21 -1.85
CA ILE A 24 0.55 0.80 -1.95
C ILE A 24 0.71 0.24 -0.55
N ILE A 25 -0.05 -0.81 -0.25
CA ILE A 25 -0.02 -1.49 1.04
C ILE A 25 0.44 -2.93 0.79
N ILE A 26 1.44 -3.36 1.54
CA ILE A 26 2.02 -4.70 1.41
C ILE A 26 1.62 -5.53 2.61
N GLY A 27 1.17 -6.75 2.37
CA GLY A 27 0.72 -7.61 3.45
C GLY A 27 1.31 -9.01 3.39
N GLY A 28 1.37 -9.67 4.54
CA GLY A 28 1.80 -11.04 4.66
C GLY A 28 2.67 -11.29 5.86
N ASN A 29 3.09 -12.54 6.01
CA ASN A 29 3.87 -12.97 7.17
C ASN A 29 5.24 -12.30 7.25
N THR A 30 5.85 -11.99 6.13
CA THR A 30 7.20 -11.43 6.10
C THR A 30 7.25 -9.98 6.55
N VAL A 31 6.13 -9.27 6.46
CA VAL A 31 6.08 -7.84 6.77
C VAL A 31 6.40 -7.57 8.25
N GLY A 32 6.01 -8.47 9.12
CA GLY A 32 6.19 -8.27 10.56
C GLY A 32 7.56 -8.62 11.10
N HIS A 33 8.48 -9.07 10.27
CA HIS A 33 9.76 -9.58 10.73
C HIS A 33 10.90 -8.56 10.67
N GLY A 34 10.63 -7.34 10.22
CA GLY A 34 11.61 -6.28 10.22
C GLY A 34 12.81 -6.50 9.32
N TYR A 35 12.76 -7.51 8.49
CA TYR A 35 13.91 -7.82 7.65
C TYR A 35 14.19 -6.75 6.59
N TYR A 36 13.24 -5.89 6.35
CA TYR A 36 13.44 -4.77 5.42
C TYR A 36 14.30 -3.68 6.01
N LYS A 37 14.59 -3.77 7.30
CA LYS A 37 15.43 -2.79 7.97
C LYS A 37 14.95 -1.37 7.74
N MET A 38 13.72 -1.11 8.16
CA MET A 38 13.11 0.21 8.04
C MET A 38 12.98 0.83 9.43
N PRO A 39 14.10 1.27 10.01
CA PRO A 39 14.08 1.75 11.38
C PRO A 39 13.27 3.01 11.61
N GLU A 40 13.07 3.81 10.58
CA GLU A 40 12.24 5.01 10.69
C GLU A 40 10.75 4.73 10.61
N LYS A 41 10.36 3.48 10.34
CA LYS A 41 8.95 3.13 10.28
C LYS A 41 8.44 2.82 11.67
N THR A 42 7.29 3.36 12.00
CA THR A 42 6.69 3.21 13.32
C THR A 42 5.57 2.19 13.29
N LYS A 43 4.99 1.92 14.47
CA LYS A 43 3.82 1.05 14.55
C LYS A 43 2.64 1.60 13.75
N GLU A 44 2.60 2.91 13.53
CA GLU A 44 1.53 3.54 12.76
C GLU A 44 1.54 3.11 11.29
N ASP A 45 2.71 2.66 10.79
CA ASP A 45 2.83 2.21 9.42
C ASP A 45 2.38 0.78 9.24
N PHE A 46 2.08 0.08 10.32
CA PHE A 46 1.61 -1.30 10.31
C PHE A 46 0.19 -1.39 10.82
N SER A 47 -0.57 -2.31 10.27
CA SER A 47 -1.90 -2.61 10.76
C SER A 47 -2.19 -4.09 10.58
N THR A 48 -3.12 -4.62 11.38
CA THR A 48 -3.54 -6.01 11.26
C THR A 48 -5.03 -6.00 10.95
N ASP A 49 -5.43 -6.74 9.91
CA ASP A 49 -6.83 -6.79 9.53
C ASP A 49 -7.59 -7.83 10.34
N GLU A 50 -8.88 -7.96 10.06
CA GLU A 50 -9.74 -8.88 10.79
C GLU A 50 -9.38 -10.35 10.58
N ASN A 51 -8.63 -10.65 9.54
CA ASN A 51 -8.17 -12.00 9.25
C ASN A 51 -6.79 -12.29 9.84
N GLY A 52 -6.24 -11.34 10.61
CA GLY A 52 -4.94 -11.50 11.23
C GLY A 52 -3.78 -11.23 10.30
N ILE A 53 -4.02 -10.72 9.11
CA ILE A 53 -2.96 -10.40 8.17
C ILE A 53 -2.37 -9.03 8.52
N ARG A 54 -1.05 -8.99 8.63
CA ARG A 54 -0.34 -7.78 8.94
C ARG A 54 -0.02 -7.02 7.65
N TRP A 55 -0.38 -5.74 7.63
CA TRP A 55 -0.19 -4.86 6.48
C TRP A 55 0.78 -3.74 6.82
N PHE A 56 1.57 -3.35 5.82
CA PHE A 56 2.54 -2.27 5.94
C PHE A 56 2.24 -1.19 4.91
N ARG A 57 2.15 0.07 5.37
CA ARG A 57 1.94 1.23 4.49
C ARG A 57 3.28 1.68 3.94
N THR A 58 3.42 1.68 2.61
CA THR A 58 4.70 2.01 1.97
C THR A 58 4.96 3.51 1.87
N GLY A 59 3.91 4.31 1.89
CA GLY A 59 4.04 5.73 1.63
C GLY A 59 4.14 6.07 0.15
N ASP A 60 4.07 5.07 -0.72
CA ASP A 60 4.12 5.27 -2.17
C ASP A 60 2.73 5.19 -2.75
N ILE A 61 2.47 6.01 -3.77
CA ILE A 61 1.21 5.99 -4.50
C ILE A 61 1.41 5.20 -5.78
N GLY A 62 0.53 4.25 -6.01
CA GLY A 62 0.60 3.40 -7.19
C GLY A 62 -0.67 3.43 -8.03
N MET A 63 -0.53 2.92 -9.23
CA MET A 63 -1.64 2.77 -10.16
C MET A 63 -1.55 1.37 -10.76
N MET A 64 -2.70 0.70 -10.85
CA MET A 64 -2.77 -0.59 -11.52
C MET A 64 -3.14 -0.32 -12.96
N ASP A 65 -2.25 -0.65 -13.91
CA ASP A 65 -2.50 -0.34 -15.31
C ASP A 65 -3.37 -1.42 -15.99
N GLU A 66 -3.61 -1.23 -17.27
CA GLU A 66 -4.49 -2.11 -18.03
C GLU A 66 -3.97 -3.54 -18.16
N ASN A 67 -2.68 -3.73 -17.96
CA ASN A 67 -2.04 -5.03 -18.02
C ASN A 67 -1.93 -5.71 -16.65
N GLY A 68 -2.50 -5.08 -15.62
CA GLY A 68 -2.40 -5.60 -14.28
C GLY A 68 -1.07 -5.33 -13.61
N GLN A 69 -0.29 -4.41 -14.16
CA GLN A 69 1.00 -4.04 -13.60
C GLN A 69 0.85 -2.84 -12.67
N LEU A 70 1.58 -2.88 -11.57
CA LEU A 70 1.58 -1.81 -10.59
C LEU A 70 2.67 -0.81 -10.94
N VAL A 71 2.29 0.46 -11.08
CA VAL A 71 3.21 1.53 -11.44
C VAL A 71 3.23 2.53 -10.31
N ILE A 72 4.42 2.91 -9.85
CA ILE A 72 4.55 3.93 -8.81
C ILE A 72 4.44 5.30 -9.48
N ILE A 73 3.46 6.10 -9.03
CA ILE A 73 3.19 7.40 -9.65
C ILE A 73 3.47 8.57 -8.72
N GLY A 74 3.82 8.31 -7.48
CA GLY A 74 4.15 9.39 -6.57
C GLY A 74 4.42 8.89 -5.17
N LYS A 75 4.59 9.84 -4.26
CA LYS A 75 4.78 9.56 -2.84
C LYS A 75 3.72 10.30 -2.03
N ARG A 76 3.31 9.66 -0.96
CA ARG A 76 2.36 10.26 -0.04
C ARG A 76 3.01 11.33 0.82
#